data_ab6f8582049685b20ff664e537e0705c
#
_entry.id   ab6f8582049685b20ff664e537e0705c
#
_cell.length_a   1.000
_cell.length_b   1.000
_cell.length_c   1.000
_cell.angle_alpha   90.00
_cell.angle_beta   90.00
_cell.angle_gamma   90.00
#
_symmetry.space_group_name_H-M   'P 1'
#
loop_
_entity.id
_entity.type
_entity.pdbx_description
1 polymer ?
#
loop_
_entity_poly.entity_id
_entity_poly.type
_entity_poly.pdbx_seq_one_letter_code
_entity_poly.pdbx_strand_id
1 'polypeptide(L)'
;MSTITRRQFLGHCMIALAMSAAPSRPAFAAIASLNEAINKAGRMRMLSQRMAKAYCQLGQNILPDPSRRILDLSVKLYQEHLVDLKAYAPSEDIKATYAELEAIWRRYRQLLSAAPSLENARLIAQINEDALRVAHLGTTQLELVSTSSVGRLVNISGRQRMLSQRM
;
A
#
# COMPACT_ATOMS: atom_id res chain seq x y z
N MET A 1 -26.15 49.42 47.41
CA MET A 1 -25.14 48.41 47.79
C MET A 1 -25.83 47.05 47.75
N SER A 2 -25.76 46.34 46.63
CA SER A 2 -26.39 45.02 46.45
C SER A 2 -25.26 43.95 46.42
N THR A 3 -25.28 43.13 47.44
CA THR A 3 -24.34 42.03 47.66
C THR A 3 -24.67 40.88 46.73
N ILE A 4 -23.76 40.58 45.78
CA ILE A 4 -23.83 39.42 44.90
C ILE A 4 -23.47 38.20 45.74
N THR A 5 -24.41 37.28 45.87
CA THR A 5 -24.26 36.03 46.64
C THR A 5 -23.39 35.01 45.92
N ARG A 6 -22.47 34.38 46.64
CA ARG A 6 -21.51 33.34 46.23
C ARG A 6 -22.08 32.16 45.40
N ARG A 7 -23.40 32.01 45.40
CA ARG A 7 -24.10 30.91 44.68
C ARG A 7 -24.27 31.14 43.17
N GLN A 8 -24.12 32.38 42.66
CA GLN A 8 -24.28 32.68 41.24
C GLN A 8 -22.98 32.54 40.44
N PHE A 9 -21.84 32.36 41.11
CA PHE A 9 -20.54 32.21 40.44
C PHE A 9 -20.22 30.77 40.02
N LEU A 10 -20.96 29.77 40.53
CA LEU A 10 -20.72 28.34 40.21
C LEU A 10 -21.53 27.82 39.02
N GLY A 11 -22.38 28.65 38.44
CA GLY A 11 -23.24 28.24 37.30
C GLY A 11 -22.69 28.48 35.91
N HIS A 12 -21.56 29.19 35.74
CA HIS A 12 -21.05 29.59 34.39
C HIS A 12 -19.72 28.95 33.96
N CYS A 13 -19.17 28.02 34.73
CA CYS A 13 -17.91 27.34 34.37
C CYS A 13 -18.05 25.90 33.83
N MET A 14 -19.25 25.47 33.45
CA MET A 14 -19.47 24.10 32.98
C MET A 14 -19.96 24.02 31.53
N ILE A 15 -19.58 24.96 30.68
CA ILE A 15 -19.81 24.85 29.23
C ILE A 15 -18.51 25.27 28.52
N ALA A 16 -17.63 24.37 28.24
CA ALA A 16 -16.69 24.34 27.11
C ALA A 16 -15.57 23.32 27.34
N LEU A 17 -15.83 22.06 27.32
CA LEU A 17 -14.82 21.06 26.94
C LEU A 17 -15.48 19.87 26.23
N ALA A 18 -16.25 20.15 25.17
CA ALA A 18 -16.46 19.17 24.12
C ALA A 18 -15.20 19.18 23.26
N MET A 19 -14.12 18.58 23.74
CA MET A 19 -13.00 18.20 22.87
C MET A 19 -13.56 17.20 21.86
N SER A 20 -13.80 17.69 20.64
CA SER A 20 -14.03 16.87 19.48
C SER A 20 -12.80 15.96 19.30
N ALA A 21 -12.88 14.74 19.80
CA ALA A 21 -11.99 13.66 19.41
C ALA A 21 -12.27 13.37 17.94
N ALA A 22 -11.67 14.14 17.03
CA ALA A 22 -11.59 13.77 15.65
C ALA A 22 -10.90 12.41 15.60
N PRO A 23 -11.47 11.39 14.93
CA PRO A 23 -10.81 10.11 14.79
C PRO A 23 -9.45 10.38 14.12
N SER A 24 -8.38 10.14 14.86
CA SER A 24 -7.01 10.19 14.31
C SER A 24 -6.93 9.10 13.25
N ARG A 25 -7.10 9.49 11.99
CA ARG A 25 -6.73 8.63 10.86
C ARG A 25 -5.26 8.27 11.07
N PRO A 26 -4.88 6.98 10.97
CA PRO A 26 -3.48 6.64 10.98
C PRO A 26 -2.80 7.49 9.91
N ALA A 27 -1.90 8.36 10.32
CA ALA A 27 -1.07 9.13 9.41
C ALA A 27 -0.16 8.12 8.72
N PHE A 28 -0.54 7.67 7.52
CA PHE A 28 0.41 6.98 6.66
C PHE A 28 1.58 7.94 6.49
N ALA A 29 2.79 7.47 6.77
CA ALA A 29 3.97 8.30 6.64
C ALA A 29 4.09 8.74 5.17
N ALA A 30 3.87 10.03 4.92
CA ALA A 30 3.99 10.60 3.59
C ALA A 30 5.39 10.29 3.03
N ILE A 31 5.48 9.95 1.74
CA ILE A 31 6.76 9.71 1.08
C ILE A 31 7.60 10.99 1.17
N ALA A 32 8.74 10.90 1.88
CA ALA A 32 9.60 12.05 2.14
C ALA A 32 10.59 12.34 1.00
N SER A 33 10.83 11.37 0.11
CA SER A 33 11.82 11.50 -0.96
C SER A 33 11.50 10.65 -2.18
N LEU A 34 12.04 11.07 -3.34
CA LEU A 34 11.93 10.30 -4.58
C LEU A 34 12.57 8.92 -4.48
N ASN A 35 13.68 8.78 -3.75
CA ASN A 35 14.32 7.47 -3.53
C ASN A 35 13.43 6.55 -2.69
N GLU A 36 12.69 7.08 -1.73
CA GLU A 36 11.69 6.33 -0.98
C GLU A 36 10.53 5.88 -1.89
N ALA A 37 10.06 6.77 -2.77
CA ALA A 37 9.04 6.44 -3.78
C ALA A 37 9.50 5.27 -4.67
N ILE A 38 10.74 5.34 -5.22
CA ILE A 38 11.32 4.28 -6.04
C ILE A 38 11.42 2.97 -5.25
N ASN A 39 11.82 3.02 -3.98
CA ASN A 39 11.88 1.83 -3.12
C ASN A 39 10.50 1.21 -2.87
N LYS A 40 9.48 2.02 -2.55
CA LYS A 40 8.09 1.55 -2.38
C LYS A 40 7.55 0.95 -3.68
N ALA A 41 7.75 1.61 -4.83
CA ALA A 41 7.38 1.12 -6.14
C ALA A 41 8.07 -0.21 -6.48
N GLY A 42 9.37 -0.32 -6.22
CA GLY A 42 10.13 -1.56 -6.34
C GLY A 42 9.61 -2.69 -5.47
N ARG A 43 9.17 -2.36 -4.24
CA ARG A 43 8.53 -3.31 -3.33
C ARG A 43 7.19 -3.83 -3.85
N MET A 44 6.39 -3.02 -4.53
CA MET A 44 5.12 -3.47 -5.11
C MET A 44 5.33 -4.61 -6.11
N ARG A 45 6.38 -4.55 -6.93
CA ARG A 45 6.76 -5.65 -7.85
C ARG A 45 7.02 -6.97 -7.09
N MET A 46 7.76 -6.89 -5.98
CA MET A 46 8.06 -8.05 -5.14
C MET A 46 6.82 -8.56 -4.42
N LEU A 47 5.97 -7.65 -3.90
CA LEU A 47 4.77 -8.03 -3.17
C LEU A 47 3.76 -8.72 -4.09
N SER A 48 3.61 -8.29 -5.37
CA SER A 48 2.71 -8.96 -6.31
C SER A 48 3.10 -10.43 -6.51
N GLN A 49 4.38 -10.71 -6.74
CA GLN A 49 4.88 -12.08 -6.89
C GLN A 49 4.73 -12.90 -5.61
N ARG A 50 4.99 -12.29 -4.46
CA ARG A 50 4.88 -12.93 -3.16
C ARG A 50 3.44 -13.32 -2.83
N MET A 51 2.46 -12.48 -3.17
CA MET A 51 1.04 -12.79 -2.99
C MET A 51 0.59 -13.97 -3.86
N ALA A 52 0.95 -13.97 -5.14
CA ALA A 52 0.63 -15.10 -6.04
C ALA A 52 1.23 -16.40 -5.53
N LYS A 53 2.51 -16.39 -5.12
CA LYS A 53 3.19 -17.55 -4.55
C LYS A 53 2.49 -18.06 -3.28
N ALA A 54 2.20 -17.17 -2.33
CA ALA A 54 1.55 -17.55 -1.08
C ALA A 54 0.15 -18.13 -1.31
N TYR A 55 -0.62 -17.58 -2.25
CA TYR A 55 -1.92 -18.11 -2.64
C TYR A 55 -1.82 -19.54 -3.21
N CYS A 56 -0.86 -19.78 -4.11
CA CYS A 56 -0.63 -21.12 -4.66
C CYS A 56 -0.18 -22.12 -3.59
N GLN A 57 0.65 -21.71 -2.65
CA GLN A 57 1.07 -22.54 -1.51
C GLN A 57 -0.12 -22.93 -0.63
N LEU A 58 -1.04 -21.99 -0.37
CA LEU A 58 -2.29 -22.27 0.33
C LEU A 58 -3.14 -23.32 -0.40
N GLY A 59 -3.29 -23.17 -1.72
CA GLY A 59 -4.04 -24.14 -2.52
C GLY A 59 -3.45 -25.55 -2.56
N GLN A 60 -2.15 -25.67 -2.34
CA GLN A 60 -1.41 -26.93 -2.27
C GLN A 60 -1.23 -27.43 -0.82
N ASN A 61 -1.79 -26.76 0.15
CA ASN A 61 -1.62 -27.04 1.58
C ASN A 61 -0.14 -27.05 2.05
N ILE A 62 0.69 -26.23 1.39
CA ILE A 62 2.12 -26.06 1.73
C ILE A 62 2.26 -24.97 2.78
N LEU A 63 2.68 -25.34 4.00
CA LEU A 63 2.85 -24.43 5.14
C LEU A 63 1.68 -23.43 5.26
N PRO A 64 0.42 -23.92 5.46
CA PRO A 64 -0.77 -23.09 5.31
C PRO A 64 -0.77 -21.87 6.23
N ASP A 65 -0.40 -22.00 7.50
CA ASP A 65 -0.38 -20.87 8.44
C ASP A 65 0.68 -19.82 8.09
N PRO A 66 1.95 -20.16 7.81
CA PRO A 66 2.91 -19.19 7.29
C PRO A 66 2.45 -18.55 5.98
N SER A 67 1.92 -19.33 5.02
CA SER A 67 1.48 -18.82 3.73
C SER A 67 0.31 -17.84 3.87
N ARG A 68 -0.65 -18.11 4.77
CA ARG A 68 -1.74 -17.19 5.09
C ARG A 68 -1.21 -15.88 5.65
N ARG A 69 -0.35 -15.93 6.67
CA ARG A 69 0.26 -14.72 7.23
C ARG A 69 1.04 -13.90 6.20
N ILE A 70 1.79 -14.58 5.32
CA ILE A 70 2.54 -13.92 4.24
C ILE A 70 1.59 -13.23 3.26
N LEU A 71 0.49 -13.89 2.87
CA LEU A 71 -0.50 -13.33 1.97
C LEU A 71 -1.14 -12.08 2.57
N ASP A 72 -1.65 -12.18 3.79
CA ASP A 72 -2.36 -11.09 4.47
C ASP A 72 -1.47 -9.86 4.68
N LEU A 73 -0.23 -10.06 5.15
CA LEU A 73 0.74 -8.98 5.31
C LEU A 73 1.12 -8.35 3.97
N SER A 74 1.26 -9.16 2.91
CA SER A 74 1.63 -8.64 1.58
C SER A 74 0.49 -7.84 0.96
N VAL A 75 -0.77 -8.28 1.11
CA VAL A 75 -1.96 -7.55 0.68
C VAL A 75 -2.06 -6.19 1.38
N LYS A 76 -1.86 -6.16 2.70
CA LYS A 76 -1.87 -4.92 3.48
C LYS A 76 -0.79 -3.95 3.00
N LEU A 77 0.47 -4.40 2.91
CA LEU A 77 1.59 -3.57 2.49
C LEU A 77 1.44 -3.07 1.05
N TYR A 78 0.91 -3.89 0.15
CA TYR A 78 0.66 -3.49 -1.24
C TYR A 78 -0.36 -2.35 -1.30
N GLN A 79 -1.46 -2.46 -0.55
CA GLN A 79 -2.48 -1.42 -0.46
C GLN A 79 -1.91 -0.10 0.10
N GLU A 80 -1.12 -0.17 1.17
CA GLU A 80 -0.47 0.99 1.78
C GLU A 80 0.46 1.68 0.78
N HIS A 81 1.34 0.92 0.13
CA HIS A 81 2.26 1.48 -0.86
C HIS A 81 1.55 2.10 -2.07
N LEU A 82 0.45 1.50 -2.52
CA LEU A 82 -0.34 2.04 -3.63
C LEU A 82 -0.95 3.40 -3.27
N VAL A 83 -1.51 3.54 -2.07
CA VAL A 83 -2.07 4.80 -1.57
C VAL A 83 -0.98 5.87 -1.48
N ASP A 84 0.17 5.52 -0.88
CA ASP A 84 1.29 6.44 -0.73
C ASP A 84 1.84 6.93 -2.08
N LEU A 85 2.02 6.02 -3.03
CA LEU A 85 2.56 6.33 -4.36
C LEU A 85 1.59 7.15 -5.20
N LYS A 86 0.28 6.91 -5.08
CA LYS A 86 -0.74 7.75 -5.72
C LYS A 86 -0.73 9.18 -5.17
N ALA A 87 -0.58 9.32 -3.86
CA ALA A 87 -0.52 10.62 -3.21
C ALA A 87 0.77 11.39 -3.57
N TYR A 88 1.87 10.68 -3.73
CA TYR A 88 3.18 11.26 -4.06
C TYR A 88 3.33 11.61 -5.53
N ALA A 89 2.71 10.90 -6.47
CA ALA A 89 2.95 10.93 -7.92
C ALA A 89 3.25 12.34 -8.47
N PRO A 90 4.49 12.61 -8.92
CA PRO A 90 4.96 13.96 -9.23
C PRO A 90 4.51 14.49 -10.61
N SER A 91 3.95 13.63 -11.47
CA SER A 91 3.47 14.01 -12.81
C SER A 91 2.15 13.33 -13.14
N GLU A 92 1.42 13.89 -14.13
CA GLU A 92 0.15 13.30 -14.58
C GLU A 92 0.33 11.90 -15.17
N ASP A 93 1.41 11.63 -15.88
CA ASP A 93 1.71 10.30 -16.44
C ASP A 93 1.90 9.26 -15.33
N ILE A 94 2.59 9.63 -14.25
CA ILE A 94 2.79 8.75 -13.10
C ILE A 94 1.48 8.55 -12.35
N LYS A 95 0.65 9.58 -12.22
CA LYS A 95 -0.70 9.46 -11.64
C LYS A 95 -1.56 8.50 -12.45
N ALA A 96 -1.56 8.62 -13.78
CA ALA A 96 -2.29 7.73 -14.68
C ALA A 96 -1.83 6.27 -14.52
N THR A 97 -0.52 6.04 -14.43
CA THR A 97 0.06 4.70 -14.21
C THR A 97 -0.42 4.09 -12.88
N TYR A 98 -0.42 4.84 -11.78
CA TYR A 98 -0.91 4.32 -10.50
C TYR A 98 -2.44 4.22 -10.43
N ALA A 99 -3.19 4.97 -11.23
CA ALA A 99 -4.63 4.78 -11.39
C ALA A 99 -4.93 3.45 -12.15
N GLU A 100 -4.18 3.15 -13.22
CA GLU A 100 -4.25 1.85 -13.90
C GLU A 100 -3.93 0.70 -12.93
N LEU A 101 -2.84 0.85 -12.16
CA LEU A 101 -2.45 -0.16 -11.18
C LEU A 101 -3.52 -0.39 -10.11
N GLU A 102 -4.21 0.65 -9.67
CA GLU A 102 -5.33 0.54 -8.74
C GLU A 102 -6.53 -0.22 -9.33
N ALA A 103 -6.82 -0.02 -10.61
CA ALA A 103 -7.88 -0.75 -11.29
C ALA A 103 -7.57 -2.27 -11.35
N ILE A 104 -6.32 -2.63 -11.69
CA ILE A 104 -5.82 -4.01 -11.64
C ILE A 104 -5.87 -4.55 -10.22
N TRP A 105 -5.42 -3.76 -9.23
CA TRP A 105 -5.37 -4.14 -7.83
C TRP A 105 -6.73 -4.51 -7.25
N ARG A 106 -7.78 -3.79 -7.59
CA ARG A 106 -9.15 -4.11 -7.11
C ARG A 106 -9.55 -5.54 -7.47
N ARG A 107 -9.32 -5.94 -8.73
CA ARG A 107 -9.61 -7.29 -9.20
C ARG A 107 -8.66 -8.33 -8.60
N TYR A 108 -7.37 -8.00 -8.51
CA TYR A 108 -6.37 -8.89 -7.95
C TYR A 108 -6.67 -9.21 -6.48
N ARG A 109 -6.97 -8.19 -5.69
CA ARG A 109 -7.36 -8.33 -4.28
C ARG A 109 -8.60 -9.20 -4.09
N GLN A 110 -9.60 -9.06 -4.95
CA GLN A 110 -10.80 -9.89 -4.92
C GLN A 110 -10.46 -11.37 -5.13
N LEU A 111 -9.62 -11.70 -6.11
CA LEU A 111 -9.17 -13.07 -6.36
C LEU A 111 -8.35 -13.64 -5.20
N LEU A 112 -7.45 -12.84 -4.61
CA LEU A 112 -6.63 -13.25 -3.46
C LEU A 112 -7.44 -13.52 -2.20
N SER A 113 -8.63 -12.92 -2.05
CA SER A 113 -9.55 -13.16 -0.94
C SER A 113 -10.44 -14.39 -1.12
N ALA A 114 -10.54 -14.93 -2.32
CA ALA A 114 -11.32 -16.13 -2.61
C ALA A 114 -10.61 -17.39 -2.10
N ALA A 115 -11.40 -18.46 -1.88
CA ALA A 115 -10.83 -19.75 -1.53
C ALA A 115 -9.88 -20.25 -2.63
N PRO A 116 -8.71 -20.82 -2.28
CA PRO A 116 -7.77 -21.35 -3.24
C PRO A 116 -8.39 -22.43 -4.13
N SER A 117 -8.28 -22.23 -5.45
CA SER A 117 -8.68 -23.20 -6.47
C SER A 117 -7.72 -23.11 -7.66
N LEU A 118 -7.69 -24.16 -8.49
CA LEU A 118 -6.86 -24.15 -9.70
C LEU A 118 -7.29 -23.05 -10.68
N GLU A 119 -8.59 -22.80 -10.80
CA GLU A 119 -9.13 -21.73 -11.63
C GLU A 119 -8.68 -20.35 -11.14
N ASN A 120 -8.87 -20.05 -9.85
CA ASN A 120 -8.43 -18.81 -9.26
C ASN A 120 -6.90 -18.65 -9.34
N ALA A 121 -6.13 -19.73 -9.18
CA ALA A 121 -4.67 -19.68 -9.32
C ALA A 121 -4.24 -19.27 -10.72
N ARG A 122 -4.92 -19.76 -11.78
CA ARG A 122 -4.68 -19.33 -13.17
C ARG A 122 -5.01 -17.86 -13.38
N LEU A 123 -6.15 -17.40 -12.89
CA LEU A 123 -6.55 -15.98 -12.97
C LEU A 123 -5.57 -15.07 -12.19
N ILE A 124 -5.12 -15.52 -11.03
CA ILE A 124 -4.12 -14.83 -10.22
C ILE A 124 -2.78 -14.74 -10.97
N ALA A 125 -2.35 -15.81 -11.62
CA ALA A 125 -1.12 -15.79 -12.41
C ALA A 125 -1.18 -14.77 -13.55
N GLN A 126 -2.31 -14.68 -14.26
CA GLN A 126 -2.51 -13.70 -15.33
C GLN A 126 -2.51 -12.27 -14.81
N ILE A 127 -3.37 -11.96 -13.83
CA ILE A 127 -3.49 -10.59 -13.31
C ILE A 127 -2.23 -10.14 -12.58
N ASN A 128 -1.46 -11.06 -12.03
CA ASN A 128 -0.17 -10.79 -11.40
C ASN A 128 0.87 -10.26 -12.41
N GLU A 129 0.90 -10.79 -13.64
CA GLU A 129 1.79 -10.28 -14.69
C GLU A 129 1.38 -8.86 -15.12
N ASP A 130 0.09 -8.55 -15.22
CA ASP A 130 -0.39 -7.20 -15.48
C ASP A 130 0.00 -6.24 -14.34
N ALA A 131 -0.21 -6.64 -13.10
CA ALA A 131 0.18 -5.86 -11.93
C ALA A 131 1.71 -5.62 -11.90
N LEU A 132 2.50 -6.64 -12.23
CA LEU A 132 3.96 -6.53 -12.32
C LEU A 132 4.40 -5.56 -13.42
N ARG A 133 3.79 -5.65 -14.60
CA ARG A 133 4.10 -4.79 -15.77
C ARG A 133 3.85 -3.32 -15.42
N VAL A 134 2.68 -3.00 -14.86
CA VAL A 134 2.34 -1.61 -14.54
C VAL A 134 3.14 -1.09 -13.34
N ALA A 135 3.38 -1.91 -12.31
CA ALA A 135 4.26 -1.54 -11.20
C ALA A 135 5.71 -1.31 -11.66
N HIS A 136 6.18 -2.07 -12.66
CA HIS A 136 7.50 -1.84 -13.27
C HIS A 136 7.53 -0.51 -14.03
N LEU A 137 6.51 -0.20 -14.83
CA LEU A 137 6.39 1.07 -15.53
C LEU A 137 6.46 2.25 -14.54
N GLY A 138 5.64 2.24 -13.48
CA GLY A 138 5.65 3.30 -12.47
C GLY A 138 7.00 3.44 -11.75
N THR A 139 7.71 2.31 -11.50
CA THR A 139 9.05 2.37 -10.91
C THR A 139 10.06 3.02 -11.86
N THR A 140 10.01 2.70 -13.16
CA THR A 140 10.89 3.27 -14.18
C THR A 140 10.62 4.74 -14.41
N GLN A 141 9.35 5.15 -14.42
CA GLN A 141 8.97 6.56 -14.52
C GLN A 141 9.52 7.39 -13.34
N LEU A 142 9.42 6.87 -12.11
CA LEU A 142 10.01 7.52 -10.93
C LEU A 142 11.53 7.56 -11.00
N GLU A 143 12.18 6.51 -11.52
CA GLU A 143 13.64 6.50 -11.74
C GLU A 143 14.07 7.58 -12.75
N LEU A 144 13.31 7.76 -13.84
CA LEU A 144 13.59 8.79 -14.85
C LEU A 144 13.46 10.22 -14.30
N VAL A 145 12.56 10.46 -13.36
CA VAL A 145 12.46 11.73 -12.64
C VAL A 145 13.66 11.91 -11.69
N SER A 146 14.25 10.81 -11.21
CA SER A 146 15.44 10.84 -10.36
C SER A 146 16.69 11.03 -11.21
N THR A 147 17.26 12.20 -11.21
CA THR A 147 18.55 12.47 -11.90
C THR A 147 19.75 11.83 -11.20
N SER A 148 19.54 11.07 -10.12
CA SER A 148 20.60 10.51 -9.28
C SER A 148 20.89 9.04 -9.60
N SER A 149 22.18 8.66 -9.54
CA SER A 149 22.62 7.26 -9.63
C SER A 149 22.04 6.37 -8.50
N VAL A 150 21.68 6.97 -7.36
CA VAL A 150 21.07 6.29 -6.21
C VAL A 150 19.69 5.73 -6.58
N GLY A 151 18.86 6.49 -7.31
CA GLY A 151 17.55 6.01 -7.77
C GLY A 151 17.67 4.74 -8.61
N ARG A 152 18.65 4.69 -9.52
CA ARG A 152 18.95 3.51 -10.35
C ARG A 152 19.38 2.31 -9.51
N LEU A 153 20.27 2.49 -8.52
CA LEU A 153 20.70 1.42 -7.61
C LEU A 153 19.54 0.86 -6.79
N VAL A 154 18.65 1.72 -6.29
CA VAL A 154 17.45 1.32 -5.55
C VAL A 154 16.52 0.49 -6.45
N ASN A 155 16.31 0.89 -7.71
CA ASN A 155 15.49 0.13 -8.65
C ASN A 155 16.09 -1.25 -8.97
N ILE A 156 17.40 -1.34 -9.22
CA ILE A 156 18.11 -2.61 -9.47
C ILE A 156 17.98 -3.55 -8.26
N SER A 157 18.21 -3.06 -7.05
CA SER A 157 18.07 -3.83 -5.81
C SER A 157 16.61 -4.32 -5.60
N GLY A 158 15.64 -3.47 -5.94
CA GLY A 158 14.23 -3.84 -5.92
C GLY A 158 13.89 -4.94 -6.93
N ARG A 159 14.51 -4.92 -8.13
CA ARG A 159 14.36 -5.97 -9.14
C ARG A 159 14.91 -7.32 -8.67
N GLN A 160 16.07 -7.34 -8.01
CA GLN A 160 16.63 -8.57 -7.44
C GLN A 160 15.69 -9.19 -6.40
N ARG A 161 15.14 -8.37 -5.51
CA ARG A 161 14.14 -8.84 -4.52
C ARG A 161 12.88 -9.40 -5.18
N MET A 162 12.40 -8.79 -6.26
CA MET A 162 11.24 -9.29 -7.01
C MET A 162 11.56 -10.66 -7.64
N LEU A 163 12.71 -10.79 -8.31
CA LEU A 163 13.12 -12.04 -8.94
C LEU A 163 13.23 -13.20 -7.94
N SER A 164 13.66 -12.94 -6.70
CA SER A 164 13.72 -13.96 -5.65
C SER A 164 12.34 -14.49 -5.21
N GLN A 165 11.26 -13.79 -5.50
CA GLN A 165 9.89 -14.22 -5.18
C GLN A 165 9.17 -14.84 -6.38
N ARG A 166 9.65 -14.56 -7.62
CA ARG A 166 9.02 -15.06 -8.84
C ARG A 166 9.11 -16.60 -8.90
N MET A 167 8.00 -17.24 -9.23
CA MET A 167 7.90 -18.68 -9.46
C MET A 167 8.25 -19.02 -10.90
#